data_052077206cf1b0268e4024f91ecc14d9
#
_entry.id   052077206cf1b0268e4024f91ecc14d9
#
_cell.length_a   1.000
_cell.length_b   1.000
_cell.length_c   1.000
_cell.angle_alpha   90.00
_cell.angle_beta   90.00
_cell.angle_gamma   90.00
#
_symmetry.space_group_name_H-M   'P 1'
#
loop_
_entity.id
_entity.type
_entity.pdbx_description
1 polymer ?
#
loop_
_entity_poly.entity_id
_entity_poly.type
_entity_poly.pdbx_seq_one_letter_code
_entity_poly.pdbx_strand_id
1 'polypeptide(L)'
;MARRQHGVVARSALDGLGFSEEAVEHRLATGRLHLVSPGVYAVGRPALTPHGRWMAAVLACGVGAVLSHRSAAQLWGIGYEEAKRIDVSIRRKSKITRKGIKVRARPSLDARAVVVRFGIPVTRPVQTLVDLATELKPLRLERAVNEADKLDLVDPETLRRALDGYVGMPGVKTLRTMLDRHTFRLSDSDLEILFRPLALGAGFPLPLSKHWVLGYETDFFFPDHDLVVETDGLRYHRTPAQQARAAKRDQKHVAAGFRVLRFTHWQIAHAADEVTAILRKVRDRASQPTPSR
;
A
#
# COMPACT_ATOMS: atom_id res chain seq x y z
N MET A 1 14.77 29.54 -0.34
CA MET A 1 14.94 28.32 0.51
C MET A 1 13.59 27.87 1.10
N ALA A 2 12.92 28.61 1.97
CA ALA A 2 11.68 28.20 2.65
C ALA A 2 10.56 27.67 1.73
N ARG A 3 10.33 28.28 0.56
CA ARG A 3 9.33 27.80 -0.42
C ARG A 3 9.61 26.36 -0.89
N ARG A 4 10.90 25.99 -1.08
CA ARG A 4 11.30 24.62 -1.46
C ARG A 4 11.21 23.62 -0.30
N GLN A 5 11.08 24.13 0.93
CA GLN A 5 10.96 23.35 2.17
C GLN A 5 9.56 23.48 2.80
N HIS A 6 8.54 23.74 1.98
CA HIS A 6 7.12 23.81 2.41
C HIS A 6 6.86 24.81 3.56
N GLY A 7 7.56 25.93 3.53
CA GLY A 7 7.38 27.01 4.49
C GLY A 7 8.15 26.85 5.80
N VAL A 8 9.07 25.92 5.89
CA VAL A 8 9.91 25.72 7.10
C VAL A 8 11.40 25.92 6.81
N VAL A 9 12.17 26.22 7.85
CA VAL A 9 13.61 26.42 7.76
C VAL A 9 14.28 25.92 9.06
N ALA A 10 15.44 25.30 8.93
CA ALA A 10 16.28 24.94 10.09
C ALA A 10 17.14 26.14 10.53
N ARG A 11 17.49 26.19 11.82
CA ARG A 11 18.41 27.20 12.38
C ARG A 11 19.73 27.23 11.61
N SER A 12 20.33 26.08 11.38
CA SER A 12 21.61 25.98 10.64
C SER A 12 21.53 26.59 9.22
N ALA A 13 20.37 26.55 8.60
CA ALA A 13 20.19 27.18 7.29
C ALA A 13 20.07 28.71 7.39
N LEU A 14 19.50 29.22 8.48
CA LEU A 14 19.50 30.67 8.77
C LEU A 14 20.91 31.15 9.10
N ASP A 15 21.66 30.39 9.88
CA ASP A 15 23.07 30.70 10.19
C ASP A 15 23.92 30.76 8.91
N GLY A 16 23.73 29.80 8.02
CA GLY A 16 24.40 29.77 6.70
C GLY A 16 23.98 30.93 5.76
N LEU A 17 22.86 31.59 6.02
CA LEU A 17 22.42 32.81 5.35
C LEU A 17 22.86 34.10 6.08
N GLY A 18 23.64 34.00 7.15
CA GLY A 18 24.17 35.13 7.91
C GLY A 18 23.21 35.75 8.94
N PHE A 19 22.14 35.04 9.32
CA PHE A 19 21.22 35.51 10.36
C PHE A 19 21.86 35.30 11.74
N SER A 20 22.09 36.37 12.47
CA SER A 20 22.51 36.29 13.88
C SER A 20 21.38 35.77 14.79
N GLU A 21 21.70 35.48 16.03
CA GLU A 21 20.75 35.05 17.05
C GLU A 21 19.68 36.10 17.28
N GLU A 22 20.09 37.36 17.48
CA GLU A 22 19.23 38.51 17.68
C GLU A 22 18.31 38.73 16.46
N ALA A 23 18.84 38.53 15.26
CA ALA A 23 18.04 38.63 14.03
C ALA A 23 16.94 37.55 13.93
N VAL A 24 17.17 36.35 14.48
CA VAL A 24 16.15 35.28 14.55
C VAL A 24 15.15 35.58 15.67
N GLU A 25 15.60 36.01 16.85
CA GLU A 25 14.75 36.39 17.98
C GLU A 25 13.80 37.55 17.60
N HIS A 26 14.33 38.59 16.95
CA HIS A 26 13.51 39.68 16.44
C HIS A 26 12.42 39.17 15.49
N ARG A 27 12.71 38.22 14.62
CA ARG A 27 11.71 37.65 13.68
C ARG A 27 10.69 36.77 14.37
N LEU A 28 11.07 36.09 15.45
CA LEU A 28 10.14 35.36 16.31
C LEU A 28 9.21 36.35 17.03
N ALA A 29 9.75 37.41 17.61
CA ALA A 29 8.97 38.44 18.31
C ALA A 29 8.00 39.18 17.37
N THR A 30 8.40 39.41 16.12
CA THR A 30 7.56 40.09 15.11
C THR A 30 6.64 39.17 14.32
N GLY A 31 6.58 37.84 14.65
CA GLY A 31 5.71 36.88 13.96
C GLY A 31 6.14 36.54 12.52
N ARG A 32 7.35 36.92 12.12
CA ARG A 32 7.90 36.54 10.80
C ARG A 32 8.44 35.11 10.79
N LEU A 33 8.83 34.61 11.95
CA LEU A 33 9.18 33.22 12.23
C LEU A 33 8.32 32.70 13.37
N HIS A 34 7.97 31.41 13.32
CA HIS A 34 7.25 30.73 14.40
C HIS A 34 7.98 29.44 14.73
N LEU A 35 8.25 29.20 16.01
CA LEU A 35 8.91 27.99 16.48
C LEU A 35 8.01 26.77 16.27
N VAL A 36 8.50 25.79 15.51
CA VAL A 36 7.80 24.51 15.25
C VAL A 36 8.41 23.39 16.10
N SER A 37 9.71 23.36 16.18
CA SER A 37 10.51 22.41 16.98
C SER A 37 11.85 23.06 17.31
N PRO A 38 12.57 22.62 18.35
CA PRO A 38 13.90 23.17 18.63
C PRO A 38 14.78 23.24 17.38
N GLY A 39 15.18 24.46 17.01
CA GLY A 39 15.99 24.74 15.82
C GLY A 39 15.24 24.63 14.47
N VAL A 40 13.92 24.59 14.45
CA VAL A 40 13.10 24.58 13.22
C VAL A 40 11.96 25.59 13.31
N TYR A 41 11.82 26.42 12.30
CA TYR A 41 10.89 27.55 12.27
C TYR A 41 9.99 27.49 11.04
N ALA A 42 8.72 27.84 11.21
CA ALA A 42 7.82 28.16 10.10
C ALA A 42 8.01 29.65 9.69
N VAL A 43 7.98 29.92 8.41
CA VAL A 43 8.18 31.25 7.84
C VAL A 43 6.83 31.88 7.50
N GLY A 44 6.55 33.04 8.07
CA GLY A 44 5.40 33.88 7.79
C GLY A 44 4.10 33.47 8.49
N ARG A 45 3.78 32.18 8.58
CA ARG A 45 2.56 31.69 9.25
C ARG A 45 2.83 30.40 10.04
N PRO A 46 2.19 30.23 11.21
CA PRO A 46 2.43 29.05 12.06
C PRO A 46 1.79 27.75 11.53
N ALA A 47 0.70 27.87 10.75
CA ALA A 47 -0.01 26.73 10.22
C ALA A 47 0.77 26.06 9.07
N LEU A 48 1.14 24.80 9.26
CA LEU A 48 1.88 24.00 8.28
C LEU A 48 0.96 23.05 7.52
N THR A 49 1.22 22.91 6.23
CA THR A 49 0.65 21.83 5.41
C THR A 49 1.16 20.47 5.89
N PRO A 50 0.56 19.34 5.49
CA PRO A 50 1.12 18.00 5.77
C PRO A 50 2.60 17.89 5.36
N HIS A 51 2.95 18.34 4.16
CA HIS A 51 4.34 18.37 3.69
C HIS A 51 5.24 19.26 4.55
N GLY A 52 4.75 20.41 5.00
CA GLY A 52 5.48 21.28 5.93
C GLY A 52 5.73 20.60 7.28
N ARG A 53 4.76 19.87 7.81
CA ARG A 53 4.94 19.08 9.06
C ARG A 53 5.99 17.97 8.89
N TRP A 54 5.96 17.25 7.76
CA TRP A 54 6.96 16.20 7.48
C TRP A 54 8.36 16.77 7.30
N MET A 55 8.48 17.86 6.55
CA MET A 55 9.76 18.55 6.37
C MET A 55 10.29 19.08 7.71
N ALA A 56 9.44 19.70 8.54
CA ALA A 56 9.83 20.17 9.88
C ALA A 56 10.34 19.01 10.76
N ALA A 57 9.67 17.84 10.71
CA ALA A 57 10.08 16.67 11.47
C ALA A 57 11.45 16.13 11.01
N VAL A 58 11.70 16.10 9.71
CA VAL A 58 13.01 15.71 9.15
C VAL A 58 14.09 16.70 9.58
N LEU A 59 13.85 18.00 9.42
CA LEU A 59 14.81 19.05 9.84
C LEU A 59 15.11 19.02 11.35
N ALA A 60 14.09 18.78 12.19
CA ALA A 60 14.25 18.69 13.64
C ALA A 60 15.10 17.49 14.10
N CYS A 61 15.23 16.46 13.26
CA CYS A 61 16.09 15.31 13.51
C CYS A 61 17.52 15.49 12.98
N GLY A 62 17.79 16.55 12.22
CA GLY A 62 19.11 16.96 11.75
C GLY A 62 19.54 16.32 10.44
N VAL A 63 20.82 16.53 10.10
CA VAL A 63 21.38 16.08 8.82
C VAL A 63 21.28 14.56 8.67
N GLY A 64 20.87 14.11 7.48
CA GLY A 64 20.72 12.70 7.16
C GLY A 64 19.47 12.04 7.72
N ALA A 65 18.57 12.81 8.35
CA ALA A 65 17.25 12.34 8.74
C ALA A 65 16.34 12.18 7.51
N VAL A 66 15.51 11.14 7.52
CA VAL A 66 14.62 10.81 6.41
C VAL A 66 13.24 10.41 6.92
N LEU A 67 12.20 10.79 6.21
CA LEU A 67 10.84 10.31 6.45
C LEU A 67 10.78 8.80 6.18
N SER A 68 10.13 8.01 7.04
CA SER A 68 10.12 6.55 6.96
C SER A 68 8.80 5.94 7.43
N HIS A 69 8.65 4.63 7.35
CA HIS A 69 7.50 3.86 7.85
C HIS A 69 6.15 4.46 7.40
N ARG A 70 5.23 4.70 8.35
CA ARG A 70 3.88 5.19 8.04
C ARG A 70 3.87 6.59 7.42
N SER A 71 4.77 7.47 7.85
CA SER A 71 4.85 8.81 7.28
C SER A 71 5.43 8.82 5.86
N ALA A 72 6.37 7.94 5.55
CA ALA A 72 6.81 7.72 4.18
C ALA A 72 5.69 7.11 3.33
N ALA A 73 4.95 6.14 3.87
CA ALA A 73 3.80 5.55 3.19
C ALA A 73 2.74 6.60 2.82
N GLN A 74 2.44 7.53 3.72
CA GLN A 74 1.53 8.64 3.44
C GLN A 74 2.06 9.56 2.32
N LEU A 75 3.37 9.89 2.34
CA LEU A 75 3.97 10.70 1.29
C LEU A 75 3.97 10.00 -0.08
N TRP A 76 4.05 8.67 -0.10
CA TRP A 76 3.94 7.86 -1.31
C TRP A 76 2.49 7.64 -1.77
N GLY A 77 1.50 7.88 -0.91
CA GLY A 77 0.08 7.61 -1.18
C GLY A 77 -0.34 6.16 -0.90
N ILE A 78 0.54 5.35 -0.28
CA ILE A 78 0.29 3.94 0.03
C ILE A 78 -0.18 3.69 1.47
N GLY A 79 -0.43 4.75 2.24
CA GLY A 79 -0.86 4.67 3.63
C GLY A 79 -2.15 5.43 3.89
N TYR A 80 -3.10 4.80 4.56
CA TYR A 80 -4.46 5.33 4.76
C TYR A 80 -4.70 6.01 6.11
N GLU A 81 -3.84 5.80 7.10
CA GLU A 81 -4.07 6.31 8.46
C GLU A 81 -3.09 7.43 8.80
N GLU A 82 -3.63 8.52 9.34
CA GLU A 82 -2.78 9.52 9.98
C GLU A 82 -2.08 8.89 11.19
N ALA A 83 -0.76 8.83 11.13
CA ALA A 83 0.04 8.43 12.25
C ALA A 83 -0.03 9.52 13.32
N LYS A 84 -0.28 9.15 14.58
CA LYS A 84 -0.27 10.09 15.73
C LYS A 84 1.07 10.81 15.88
N ARG A 85 2.13 10.26 15.35
CA ARG A 85 3.49 10.82 15.36
C ARG A 85 4.13 10.62 13.99
N ILE A 86 4.99 11.55 13.59
CA ILE A 86 5.72 11.50 12.33
C ILE A 86 6.91 10.54 12.48
N ASP A 87 6.99 9.51 11.63
CA ASP A 87 8.10 8.56 11.63
C ASP A 87 9.30 9.12 10.86
N VAL A 88 10.43 9.27 11.55
CA VAL A 88 11.70 9.74 10.98
C VAL A 88 12.80 8.76 11.34
N SER A 89 13.54 8.28 10.34
CA SER A 89 14.76 7.47 10.52
C SER A 89 16.01 8.34 10.50
N ILE A 90 16.96 8.02 11.38
CA ILE A 90 18.27 8.69 11.45
C ILE A 90 19.38 7.65 11.39
N ARG A 91 20.51 7.98 10.73
CA ARG A 91 21.67 7.09 10.57
C ARG A 91 22.59 7.04 11.78
N ARG A 92 22.19 7.56 12.93
CA ARG A 92 22.97 7.58 14.17
C ARG A 92 22.50 6.51 15.14
N LYS A 93 23.43 6.07 16.01
CA LYS A 93 23.09 5.22 17.16
C LYS A 93 22.45 6.00 18.31
N SER A 94 22.66 7.32 18.37
CA SER A 94 22.16 8.17 19.46
C SER A 94 20.64 8.31 19.41
N LYS A 95 19.99 8.15 20.56
CA LYS A 95 18.56 8.43 20.73
C LYS A 95 18.32 9.94 20.74
N ILE A 96 17.48 10.42 19.85
CA ILE A 96 16.97 11.78 19.84
C ILE A 96 15.48 11.70 20.16
N THR A 97 15.05 12.50 21.14
CA THR A 97 13.62 12.61 21.46
C THR A 97 13.09 13.94 20.93
N ARG A 98 11.98 13.90 20.20
CA ARG A 98 11.27 15.08 19.67
C ARG A 98 9.78 14.92 19.86
N LYS A 99 9.11 15.95 20.36
CA LYS A 99 7.65 15.94 20.56
C LYS A 99 6.94 15.72 19.19
N GLY A 100 6.00 14.79 19.16
CA GLY A 100 5.25 14.49 17.94
C GLY A 100 6.00 13.68 16.87
N ILE A 101 7.27 13.34 17.10
CA ILE A 101 8.11 12.58 16.17
C ILE A 101 8.48 11.24 16.77
N LYS A 102 8.34 10.16 16.01
CA LYS A 102 8.85 8.83 16.34
C LYS A 102 10.20 8.64 15.65
N VAL A 103 11.27 8.94 16.37
CA VAL A 103 12.62 8.83 15.84
C VAL A 103 13.09 7.39 15.91
N ARG A 104 13.64 6.89 14.80
CA ARG A 104 14.17 5.53 14.65
C ARG A 104 15.64 5.57 14.32
N ALA A 105 16.46 5.09 15.26
CA ALA A 105 17.89 4.95 15.04
C ALA A 105 18.15 3.76 14.09
N ARG A 106 18.69 4.04 12.93
CA ARG A 106 18.99 3.04 11.87
C ARG A 106 20.39 3.29 11.28
N PRO A 107 21.46 2.91 12.00
CA PRO A 107 22.83 3.15 11.54
C PRO A 107 23.12 2.53 10.18
N SER A 108 22.48 1.39 9.87
CA SER A 108 22.64 0.62 8.63
C SER A 108 21.71 1.04 7.49
N LEU A 109 20.96 2.15 7.63
CA LEU A 109 20.08 2.60 6.53
C LEU A 109 20.94 3.00 5.32
N ASP A 110 20.85 2.24 4.23
CA ASP A 110 21.57 2.50 2.99
C ASP A 110 21.14 3.84 2.37
N ALA A 111 22.12 4.61 1.88
CA ALA A 111 21.85 5.83 1.12
C ALA A 111 21.00 5.58 -0.12
N ARG A 112 21.22 4.43 -0.78
CA ARG A 112 20.46 4.00 -1.96
C ARG A 112 18.98 3.70 -1.67
N ALA A 113 18.64 3.45 -0.41
CA ALA A 113 17.26 3.27 0.04
C ALA A 113 16.51 4.59 0.27
N VAL A 114 17.16 5.74 0.02
CA VAL A 114 16.61 7.08 0.23
C VAL A 114 16.50 7.83 -1.10
N VAL A 115 15.47 8.65 -1.20
CA VAL A 115 15.23 9.55 -2.33
C VAL A 115 14.62 10.85 -1.82
N VAL A 116 14.63 11.89 -2.64
CA VAL A 116 13.92 13.14 -2.35
C VAL A 116 12.61 13.15 -3.15
N ARG A 117 11.47 13.27 -2.44
CA ARG A 117 10.14 13.44 -3.05
C ARG A 117 9.51 14.71 -2.52
N PHE A 118 9.05 15.57 -3.41
CA PHE A 118 8.56 16.92 -3.06
C PHE A 118 9.53 17.71 -2.17
N GLY A 119 10.83 17.57 -2.40
CA GLY A 119 11.86 18.21 -1.58
C GLY A 119 12.11 17.56 -0.21
N ILE A 120 11.38 16.51 0.17
CA ILE A 120 11.50 15.82 1.46
C ILE A 120 12.33 14.54 1.29
N PRO A 121 13.42 14.34 2.05
CA PRO A 121 14.12 13.08 2.10
C PRO A 121 13.21 11.98 2.65
N VAL A 122 13.06 10.88 1.92
CA VAL A 122 12.13 9.79 2.25
C VAL A 122 12.71 8.43 1.86
N THR A 123 12.33 7.38 2.57
CA THR A 123 12.67 6.00 2.16
C THR A 123 11.97 5.66 0.84
N ARG A 124 12.70 4.98 -0.07
CA ARG A 124 12.12 4.48 -1.34
C ARG A 124 10.94 3.54 -1.07
N PRO A 125 10.03 3.31 -2.04
CA PRO A 125 8.86 2.46 -1.85
C PRO A 125 9.18 1.08 -1.29
N VAL A 126 10.18 0.37 -1.82
CA VAL A 126 10.60 -0.95 -1.31
C VAL A 126 11.00 -0.87 0.16
N GLN A 127 11.87 0.08 0.52
CA GLN A 127 12.29 0.26 1.92
C GLN A 127 11.09 0.63 2.81
N THR A 128 10.19 1.45 2.32
CA THR A 128 8.97 1.84 3.05
C THR A 128 8.09 0.63 3.33
N LEU A 129 7.91 -0.27 2.36
CA LEU A 129 7.14 -1.52 2.54
C LEU A 129 7.83 -2.48 3.53
N VAL A 130 9.17 -2.60 3.47
CA VAL A 130 9.94 -3.37 4.45
C VAL A 130 9.74 -2.80 5.86
N ASP A 131 9.78 -1.48 6.00
CA ASP A 131 9.54 -0.81 7.28
C ASP A 131 8.11 -1.05 7.79
N LEU A 132 7.10 -0.94 6.91
CA LEU A 132 5.70 -1.21 7.25
C LEU A 132 5.46 -2.66 7.68
N ALA A 133 6.17 -3.61 7.10
CA ALA A 133 6.06 -5.02 7.44
C ALA A 133 6.46 -5.35 8.88
N THR A 134 7.16 -4.45 9.56
CA THR A 134 7.49 -4.58 10.98
C THR A 134 6.35 -4.15 11.92
N GLU A 135 5.34 -3.44 11.40
CA GLU A 135 4.31 -2.78 12.22
C GLU A 135 2.88 -3.10 11.82
N LEU A 136 2.67 -3.41 10.56
CA LEU A 136 1.33 -3.64 10.04
C LEU A 136 0.93 -5.11 10.20
N LYS A 137 -0.36 -5.32 10.49
CA LYS A 137 -0.98 -6.64 10.37
C LYS A 137 -1.00 -7.07 8.88
N PRO A 138 -0.98 -8.38 8.58
CA PRO A 138 -0.87 -8.90 7.21
C PRO A 138 -1.81 -8.23 6.21
N LEU A 139 -3.09 -8.11 6.54
CA LEU A 139 -4.09 -7.49 5.69
C LEU A 139 -3.80 -6.02 5.32
N ARG A 140 -3.31 -5.23 6.29
CA ARG A 140 -2.96 -3.82 6.04
C ARG A 140 -1.68 -3.70 5.23
N LEU A 141 -0.74 -4.62 5.43
CA LEU A 141 0.49 -4.69 4.66
C LEU A 141 0.20 -5.06 3.21
N GLU A 142 -0.67 -6.04 2.98
CA GLU A 142 -1.13 -6.42 1.65
C GLU A 142 -1.77 -5.24 0.90
N ARG A 143 -2.65 -4.49 1.58
CA ARG A 143 -3.22 -3.26 0.99
C ARG A 143 -2.15 -2.25 0.61
N ALA A 144 -1.12 -2.06 1.45
CA ALA A 144 -0.02 -1.14 1.15
C ALA A 144 0.79 -1.61 -0.07
N VAL A 145 1.04 -2.91 -0.21
CA VAL A 145 1.69 -3.50 -1.39
C VAL A 145 0.83 -3.29 -2.64
N ASN A 146 -0.47 -3.55 -2.54
CA ASN A 146 -1.41 -3.38 -3.65
C ASN A 146 -1.53 -1.92 -4.11
N GLU A 147 -1.55 -0.97 -3.18
CA GLU A 147 -1.57 0.45 -3.53
C GLU A 147 -0.23 0.90 -4.15
N ALA A 148 0.88 0.34 -3.70
CA ALA A 148 2.18 0.63 -4.30
C ALA A 148 2.25 0.15 -5.77
N ASP A 149 1.69 -1.02 -6.07
CA ASP A 149 1.58 -1.55 -7.43
C ASP A 149 0.62 -0.71 -8.30
N LYS A 150 -0.55 -0.40 -7.77
CA LYS A 150 -1.56 0.43 -8.45
C LYS A 150 -1.07 1.83 -8.80
N LEU A 151 -0.16 2.37 -7.99
CA LEU A 151 0.48 3.68 -8.21
C LEU A 151 1.78 3.59 -9.02
N ASP A 152 2.08 2.44 -9.63
CA ASP A 152 3.29 2.16 -10.40
C ASP A 152 4.61 2.48 -9.64
N LEU A 153 4.59 2.37 -8.31
CA LEU A 153 5.75 2.62 -7.46
C LEU A 153 6.68 1.41 -7.37
N VAL A 154 6.11 0.23 -7.21
CA VAL A 154 6.78 -1.07 -7.25
C VAL A 154 5.73 -2.17 -7.39
N ASP A 155 5.89 -3.03 -8.38
CA ASP A 155 5.08 -4.23 -8.54
C ASP A 155 5.56 -5.36 -7.60
N PRO A 156 4.69 -6.34 -7.26
CA PRO A 156 5.04 -7.42 -6.34
C PRO A 156 6.22 -8.29 -6.78
N GLU A 157 6.43 -8.49 -8.08
CA GLU A 157 7.56 -9.29 -8.56
C GLU A 157 8.89 -8.54 -8.42
N THR A 158 8.89 -7.25 -8.75
CA THR A 158 10.04 -6.35 -8.52
C THR A 158 10.30 -6.22 -7.02
N LEU A 159 9.24 -6.09 -6.20
CA LEU A 159 9.38 -6.09 -4.74
C LEU A 159 10.06 -7.38 -4.25
N ARG A 160 9.58 -8.55 -4.68
CA ARG A 160 10.17 -9.86 -4.30
C ARG A 160 11.65 -9.94 -4.63
N ARG A 161 12.04 -9.56 -5.85
CA ARG A 161 13.46 -9.55 -6.26
C ARG A 161 14.28 -8.54 -5.45
N ALA A 162 13.72 -7.37 -5.19
CA ALA A 162 14.40 -6.34 -4.41
C ALA A 162 14.67 -6.77 -2.95
N LEU A 163 13.83 -7.66 -2.37
CA LEU A 163 14.01 -8.18 -1.01
C LEU A 163 15.32 -8.97 -0.83
N ASP A 164 15.97 -9.41 -1.91
CA ASP A 164 17.28 -10.07 -1.85
C ASP A 164 18.37 -9.10 -1.38
N GLY A 165 18.23 -7.82 -1.64
CA GLY A 165 19.10 -6.76 -1.09
C GLY A 165 18.81 -6.38 0.37
N TYR A 166 17.78 -6.97 0.99
CA TYR A 166 17.33 -6.64 2.34
C TYR A 166 17.40 -7.83 3.31
N VAL A 167 18.16 -8.86 2.96
CA VAL A 167 18.31 -10.09 3.77
C VAL A 167 18.71 -9.73 5.22
N GLY A 168 18.05 -10.38 6.19
CA GLY A 168 18.30 -10.15 7.63
C GLY A 168 17.60 -8.90 8.20
N MET A 169 16.98 -8.05 7.39
CA MET A 169 16.24 -6.91 7.92
C MET A 169 14.88 -7.32 8.48
N PRO A 170 14.45 -6.73 9.60
CA PRO A 170 13.09 -6.92 10.11
C PRO A 170 12.04 -6.59 9.04
N GLY A 171 10.95 -7.39 8.99
CA GLY A 171 9.88 -7.23 8.00
C GLY A 171 10.09 -7.99 6.69
N VAL A 172 11.32 -8.33 6.30
CA VAL A 172 11.61 -9.06 5.05
C VAL A 172 10.97 -10.43 5.04
N LYS A 173 11.05 -11.18 6.16
CA LYS A 173 10.40 -12.49 6.28
C LYS A 173 8.90 -12.39 6.05
N THR A 174 8.23 -11.40 6.67
CA THR A 174 6.79 -11.16 6.52
C THR A 174 6.42 -10.86 5.07
N LEU A 175 7.18 -9.97 4.39
CA LEU A 175 6.95 -9.67 2.98
C LEU A 175 7.21 -10.87 2.09
N ARG A 176 8.28 -11.63 2.32
CA ARG A 176 8.57 -12.85 1.55
C ARG A 176 7.45 -13.87 1.68
N THR A 177 6.96 -14.11 2.90
CA THR A 177 5.83 -15.00 3.13
C THR A 177 4.57 -14.51 2.41
N MET A 178 4.28 -13.20 2.47
CA MET A 178 3.14 -12.61 1.76
C MET A 178 3.28 -12.70 0.24
N LEU A 179 4.48 -12.50 -0.29
CA LEU A 179 4.78 -12.52 -1.73
C LEU A 179 5.12 -13.93 -2.24
N ASP A 180 5.12 -14.93 -1.36
CA ASP A 180 5.38 -16.30 -1.77
C ASP A 180 4.20 -16.84 -2.58
N ARG A 181 4.50 -17.24 -3.82
CA ARG A 181 3.52 -17.78 -4.76
C ARG A 181 2.86 -19.07 -4.23
N HIS A 182 3.52 -19.79 -3.32
CA HIS A 182 3.01 -21.04 -2.77
C HIS A 182 2.12 -20.87 -1.54
N THR A 183 2.30 -19.82 -0.75
CA THR A 183 1.53 -19.58 0.48
C THR A 183 0.24 -18.78 0.26
N PHE A 184 0.12 -18.03 -0.84
CA PHE A 184 -1.12 -17.35 -1.26
C PHE A 184 -1.94 -18.12 -2.31
N ARG A 185 -1.49 -19.26 -2.75
CA ARG A 185 -2.35 -20.24 -3.41
C ARG A 185 -2.98 -21.09 -2.32
N LEU A 186 -4.24 -20.80 -2.05
CA LEU A 186 -5.12 -21.88 -1.64
C LEU A 186 -4.92 -22.97 -2.69
N SER A 187 -4.64 -24.20 -2.27
CA SER A 187 -4.67 -25.32 -3.19
C SER A 187 -6.04 -25.37 -3.85
N ASP A 188 -6.17 -25.96 -5.00
CA ASP A 188 -7.49 -26.13 -5.63
C ASP A 188 -8.48 -26.78 -4.65
N SER A 189 -8.01 -27.68 -3.80
CA SER A 189 -8.78 -28.28 -2.71
C SER A 189 -9.23 -27.28 -1.65
N ASP A 190 -8.36 -26.35 -1.23
CA ASP A 190 -8.73 -25.33 -0.24
C ASP A 190 -9.74 -24.33 -0.83
N LEU A 191 -9.59 -23.96 -2.11
CA LEU A 191 -10.55 -23.14 -2.81
C LEU A 191 -11.92 -23.80 -2.88
N GLU A 192 -11.97 -25.10 -3.21
CA GLU A 192 -13.21 -25.86 -3.23
C GLU A 192 -13.83 -25.95 -1.84
N ILE A 193 -13.04 -26.25 -0.81
CA ILE A 193 -13.52 -26.34 0.58
C ILE A 193 -14.11 -25.01 1.05
N LEU A 194 -13.47 -23.89 0.72
CA LEU A 194 -13.91 -22.58 1.16
C LEU A 194 -15.04 -22.00 0.31
N PHE A 195 -15.00 -22.16 -1.01
CA PHE A 195 -15.98 -21.54 -1.92
C PHE A 195 -17.32 -22.27 -1.95
N ARG A 196 -17.33 -23.61 -1.90
CA ARG A 196 -18.59 -24.40 -1.95
C ARG A 196 -19.62 -23.99 -0.89
N PRO A 197 -19.25 -23.82 0.40
CA PRO A 197 -20.19 -23.31 1.41
C PRO A 197 -20.75 -21.93 1.10
N LEU A 198 -19.96 -21.04 0.50
CA LEU A 198 -20.39 -19.68 0.13
C LEU A 198 -21.42 -19.73 -1.01
N ALA A 199 -21.18 -20.57 -2.00
CA ALA A 199 -22.13 -20.79 -3.09
C ALA A 199 -23.47 -21.37 -2.60
N LEU A 200 -23.42 -22.41 -1.75
CA LEU A 200 -24.61 -22.99 -1.11
C LEU A 200 -25.33 -21.96 -0.23
N GLY A 201 -24.61 -21.20 0.59
CA GLY A 201 -25.15 -20.13 1.42
C GLY A 201 -25.79 -18.99 0.60
N ALA A 202 -25.39 -18.81 -0.64
CA ALA A 202 -26.01 -17.89 -1.58
C ALA A 202 -27.21 -18.51 -2.31
N GLY A 203 -27.50 -19.81 -2.12
CA GLY A 203 -28.59 -20.55 -2.75
C GLY A 203 -28.29 -21.06 -4.17
N PHE A 204 -27.01 -21.19 -4.53
CA PHE A 204 -26.58 -21.90 -5.72
C PHE A 204 -26.45 -23.41 -5.44
N PRO A 205 -26.58 -24.27 -6.46
CA PRO A 205 -26.20 -25.68 -6.35
C PRO A 205 -24.67 -25.81 -6.16
N LEU A 206 -24.20 -27.04 -5.97
CA LEU A 206 -22.76 -27.30 -5.97
C LEU A 206 -22.18 -26.98 -7.36
N PRO A 207 -21.10 -26.18 -7.45
CA PRO A 207 -20.46 -25.89 -8.72
C PRO A 207 -19.69 -27.10 -9.26
N LEU A 208 -19.55 -27.14 -10.58
CA LEU A 208 -18.55 -27.98 -11.24
C LEU A 208 -17.19 -27.31 -11.09
N SER A 209 -16.24 -27.95 -10.41
CA SER A 209 -14.88 -27.45 -10.23
C SER A 209 -14.00 -27.86 -11.41
N LYS A 210 -13.05 -26.99 -11.82
CA LYS A 210 -12.10 -27.25 -12.91
C LYS A 210 -12.76 -27.79 -14.19
N HIS A 211 -13.88 -27.18 -14.53
CA HIS A 211 -14.68 -27.60 -15.69
C HIS A 211 -14.29 -26.80 -16.95
N TRP A 212 -14.32 -27.48 -18.11
CA TRP A 212 -13.99 -26.86 -19.39
C TRP A 212 -15.23 -26.21 -20.02
N VAL A 213 -15.17 -24.89 -20.20
CA VAL A 213 -16.21 -24.09 -20.85
C VAL A 213 -15.62 -23.38 -22.06
N LEU A 214 -16.14 -23.60 -23.25
CA LEU A 214 -15.64 -23.01 -24.50
C LEU A 214 -14.13 -23.19 -24.75
N GLY A 215 -13.57 -24.34 -24.33
CA GLY A 215 -12.14 -24.65 -24.49
C GLY A 215 -11.24 -23.98 -23.47
N TYR A 216 -11.78 -23.44 -22.39
CA TYR A 216 -11.04 -22.90 -21.25
C TYR A 216 -11.44 -23.61 -19.97
N GLU A 217 -10.45 -23.98 -19.17
CA GLU A 217 -10.68 -24.49 -17.83
C GLU A 217 -11.11 -23.33 -16.91
N THR A 218 -12.23 -23.51 -16.20
CA THR A 218 -12.80 -22.55 -15.24
C THR A 218 -12.65 -23.09 -13.83
N ASP A 219 -12.46 -22.22 -12.84
CA ASP A 219 -12.34 -22.68 -11.46
C ASP A 219 -13.65 -23.26 -10.94
N PHE A 220 -14.77 -22.55 -11.18
CA PHE A 220 -16.11 -23.03 -10.84
C PHE A 220 -17.12 -22.67 -11.92
N PHE A 221 -17.99 -23.60 -12.25
CA PHE A 221 -19.04 -23.43 -13.25
C PHE A 221 -20.39 -23.86 -12.71
N PHE A 222 -21.43 -23.05 -12.97
CA PHE A 222 -22.82 -23.31 -12.64
C PHE A 222 -23.64 -23.37 -13.94
N PRO A 223 -23.84 -24.56 -14.52
CA PRO A 223 -24.52 -24.72 -15.84
C PRO A 223 -25.91 -24.11 -15.87
N ASP A 224 -26.74 -24.44 -14.88
CA ASP A 224 -28.13 -24.00 -14.79
C ASP A 224 -28.30 -22.50 -14.59
N HIS A 225 -27.19 -21.79 -14.37
CA HIS A 225 -27.17 -20.36 -14.12
C HIS A 225 -26.33 -19.59 -15.14
N ASP A 226 -25.78 -20.24 -16.16
CA ASP A 226 -24.81 -19.64 -17.11
C ASP A 226 -23.74 -18.80 -16.42
N LEU A 227 -23.24 -19.28 -15.28
CA LEU A 227 -22.30 -18.54 -14.43
C LEU A 227 -20.96 -19.24 -14.35
N VAL A 228 -19.93 -18.54 -14.76
CA VAL A 228 -18.51 -18.88 -14.55
C VAL A 228 -17.99 -18.07 -13.39
N VAL A 229 -17.36 -18.73 -12.44
CA VAL A 229 -16.63 -18.06 -11.35
C VAL A 229 -15.16 -18.41 -11.44
N GLU A 230 -14.34 -17.39 -11.56
CA GLU A 230 -12.89 -17.47 -11.58
C GLU A 230 -12.32 -16.98 -10.24
N THR A 231 -11.30 -17.65 -9.78
CA THR A 231 -10.63 -17.29 -8.54
C THR A 231 -9.22 -16.79 -8.85
N ASP A 232 -8.96 -15.55 -8.53
CA ASP A 232 -7.66 -14.93 -8.78
C ASP A 232 -6.78 -15.01 -7.52
N GLY A 233 -5.84 -15.95 -7.53
CA GLY A 233 -4.72 -15.95 -6.61
C GLY A 233 -3.68 -14.95 -7.06
N LEU A 234 -3.67 -13.73 -6.54
CA LEU A 234 -2.77 -12.64 -6.89
C LEU A 234 -2.94 -12.11 -8.33
N ARG A 235 -3.79 -11.11 -8.46
CA ARG A 235 -4.02 -10.34 -9.69
C ARG A 235 -2.76 -9.67 -10.26
N TYR A 236 -1.71 -9.55 -9.44
CA TYR A 236 -0.55 -8.68 -9.64
C TYR A 236 0.65 -9.34 -10.31
N HIS A 237 0.60 -10.65 -10.59
CA HIS A 237 1.73 -11.36 -11.22
C HIS A 237 1.50 -11.73 -12.68
N ARG A 238 0.45 -11.25 -13.30
CA ARG A 238 0.20 -11.54 -14.70
C ARG A 238 1.04 -10.60 -15.57
N THR A 239 1.89 -11.17 -16.42
CA THR A 239 2.50 -10.40 -17.52
C THR A 239 1.41 -9.78 -18.38
N PRO A 240 1.67 -8.70 -19.14
CA PRO A 240 0.71 -8.13 -20.09
C PRO A 240 0.09 -9.19 -21.02
N ALA A 241 0.87 -10.17 -21.45
CA ALA A 241 0.38 -11.29 -22.25
C ALA A 241 -0.61 -12.20 -21.50
N GLN A 242 -0.37 -12.45 -20.21
CA GLN A 242 -1.27 -13.23 -19.38
C GLN A 242 -2.57 -12.45 -19.05
N GLN A 243 -2.47 -11.14 -18.84
CA GLN A 243 -3.64 -10.27 -18.66
C GLN A 243 -4.50 -10.25 -19.93
N ALA A 244 -3.87 -10.10 -21.10
CA ALA A 244 -4.58 -10.14 -22.38
C ALA A 244 -5.27 -11.49 -22.63
N ARG A 245 -4.64 -12.61 -22.29
CA ARG A 245 -5.27 -13.95 -22.39
C ARG A 245 -6.46 -14.10 -21.46
N ALA A 246 -6.35 -13.63 -20.20
CA ALA A 246 -7.46 -13.66 -19.26
C ALA A 246 -8.64 -12.80 -19.73
N ALA A 247 -8.37 -11.57 -20.19
CA ALA A 247 -9.39 -10.69 -20.75
C ALA A 247 -10.08 -11.32 -21.99
N LYS A 248 -9.31 -11.92 -22.88
CA LYS A 248 -9.85 -12.62 -24.07
C LYS A 248 -10.73 -13.82 -23.70
N ARG A 249 -10.37 -14.56 -22.65
CA ARG A 249 -11.19 -15.65 -22.12
C ARG A 249 -12.53 -15.13 -21.61
N ASP A 250 -12.50 -14.08 -20.76
CA ASP A 250 -13.72 -13.47 -20.22
C ASP A 250 -14.62 -12.92 -21.33
N GLN A 251 -14.04 -12.24 -22.31
CA GLN A 251 -14.76 -11.73 -23.48
C GLN A 251 -15.48 -12.85 -24.24
N LYS A 252 -14.84 -14.02 -24.40
CA LYS A 252 -15.47 -15.16 -25.07
C LYS A 252 -16.61 -15.76 -24.24
N HIS A 253 -16.46 -15.90 -22.93
CA HIS A 253 -17.53 -16.37 -22.07
C HIS A 253 -18.71 -15.40 -22.12
N VAL A 254 -18.47 -14.10 -21.97
CA VAL A 254 -19.53 -13.07 -22.04
C VAL A 254 -20.21 -13.04 -23.40
N ALA A 255 -19.44 -13.12 -24.50
CA ALA A 255 -19.98 -13.15 -25.86
C ALA A 255 -20.85 -14.40 -26.13
N ALA A 256 -20.60 -15.50 -25.42
CA ALA A 256 -21.41 -16.71 -25.49
C ALA A 256 -22.59 -16.71 -24.51
N GLY A 257 -22.84 -15.62 -23.80
CA GLY A 257 -23.98 -15.46 -22.89
C GLY A 257 -23.70 -15.82 -21.44
N PHE A 258 -22.47 -16.27 -21.10
CA PHE A 258 -22.14 -16.57 -19.73
C PHE A 258 -21.88 -15.31 -18.91
N ARG A 259 -22.33 -15.31 -17.67
CA ARG A 259 -21.93 -14.33 -16.66
C ARG A 259 -20.58 -14.76 -16.07
N VAL A 260 -19.66 -13.82 -15.92
CA VAL A 260 -18.33 -14.09 -15.35
C VAL A 260 -18.17 -13.29 -14.07
N LEU A 261 -17.89 -13.97 -12.96
CA LEU A 261 -17.49 -13.36 -11.70
C LEU A 261 -16.03 -13.71 -11.40
N ARG A 262 -15.34 -12.76 -10.77
CA ARG A 262 -13.98 -12.98 -10.26
C ARG A 262 -13.93 -12.64 -8.79
N PHE A 263 -13.43 -13.59 -8.01
CA PHE A 263 -13.12 -13.38 -6.61
C PHE A 263 -11.62 -13.63 -6.37
N THR A 264 -11.02 -12.82 -5.54
CA THR A 264 -9.66 -13.09 -5.07
C THR A 264 -9.69 -14.24 -4.05
N HIS A 265 -8.60 -15.00 -3.95
CA HIS A 265 -8.46 -16.01 -2.89
C HIS A 265 -8.67 -15.40 -1.50
N TRP A 266 -8.27 -14.13 -1.33
CA TRP A 266 -8.47 -13.40 -0.09
C TRP A 266 -9.97 -13.17 0.21
N GLN A 267 -10.76 -12.74 -0.77
CA GLN A 267 -12.22 -12.57 -0.58
C GLN A 267 -12.86 -13.88 -0.15
N ILE A 268 -12.49 -14.99 -0.79
CA ILE A 268 -13.02 -16.32 -0.44
C ILE A 268 -12.64 -16.71 0.99
N ALA A 269 -11.40 -16.44 1.41
CA ALA A 269 -10.90 -16.84 2.72
C ALA A 269 -11.33 -15.91 3.87
N HIS A 270 -11.55 -14.61 3.59
CA HIS A 270 -11.67 -13.59 4.65
C HIS A 270 -12.84 -12.62 4.51
N ALA A 271 -13.59 -12.69 3.41
CA ALA A 271 -14.75 -11.84 3.14
C ALA A 271 -15.96 -12.68 2.70
N ALA A 272 -16.20 -13.78 3.37
CA ALA A 272 -17.24 -14.77 3.06
C ALA A 272 -18.63 -14.15 2.88
N ASP A 273 -19.01 -13.22 3.77
CA ASP A 273 -20.29 -12.52 3.70
C ASP A 273 -20.43 -11.66 2.45
N GLU A 274 -19.36 -10.97 2.04
CA GLU A 274 -19.31 -10.16 0.82
C GLU A 274 -19.48 -11.05 -0.41
N VAL A 275 -18.72 -12.15 -0.52
CA VAL A 275 -18.79 -13.12 -1.61
C VAL A 275 -20.21 -13.70 -1.72
N THR A 276 -20.76 -14.14 -0.58
CA THR A 276 -22.11 -14.71 -0.51
C THR A 276 -23.18 -13.68 -0.93
N ALA A 277 -23.04 -12.41 -0.50
CA ALA A 277 -23.97 -11.34 -0.89
C ALA A 277 -23.91 -11.03 -2.39
N ILE A 278 -22.72 -11.02 -2.99
CA ILE A 278 -22.54 -10.82 -4.44
C ILE A 278 -23.18 -11.98 -5.21
N LEU A 279 -22.91 -13.22 -4.81
CA LEU A 279 -23.49 -14.40 -5.43
C LEU A 279 -25.04 -14.38 -5.36
N ARG A 280 -25.63 -14.06 -4.21
CA ARG A 280 -27.09 -13.88 -4.07
C ARG A 280 -27.66 -12.87 -5.07
N LYS A 281 -27.06 -11.70 -5.16
CA LYS A 281 -27.50 -10.67 -6.12
C LYS A 281 -27.46 -11.15 -7.56
N VAL A 282 -26.45 -11.94 -7.92
CA VAL A 282 -26.32 -12.50 -9.28
C VAL A 282 -27.38 -13.56 -9.54
N ARG A 283 -27.69 -14.43 -8.58
CA ARG A 283 -28.77 -15.42 -8.65
C ARG A 283 -30.13 -14.74 -8.80
N ASP A 284 -30.44 -13.78 -7.92
CA ASP A 284 -31.75 -13.12 -7.89
C ASP A 284 -32.05 -12.35 -9.19
N ARG A 285 -31.00 -11.75 -9.79
CA ARG A 285 -31.14 -11.13 -11.12
C ARG A 285 -31.41 -12.13 -12.26
N ALA A 286 -30.89 -13.36 -12.12
CA ALA A 286 -31.15 -14.40 -13.10
C ALA A 286 -32.59 -14.94 -13.06
N SER A 287 -33.23 -14.86 -11.90
CA SER A 287 -34.61 -15.30 -11.68
C SER A 287 -35.64 -14.24 -12.07
N GLN A 288 -35.23 -13.02 -12.44
CA GLN A 288 -36.15 -11.99 -12.95
C GLN A 288 -36.33 -12.15 -14.46
N PRO A 289 -37.56 -12.24 -14.97
CA PRO A 289 -37.81 -12.27 -16.41
C PRO A 289 -37.29 -10.99 -17.03
N THR A 290 -36.54 -11.12 -18.13
CA THR A 290 -36.09 -9.99 -18.94
C THR A 290 -37.29 -9.15 -19.32
N PRO A 291 -37.32 -7.83 -19.04
CA PRO A 291 -38.41 -6.99 -19.51
C PRO A 291 -38.43 -7.09 -21.04
N SER A 292 -39.52 -7.57 -21.59
CA SER A 292 -39.81 -7.57 -23.03
C SER A 292 -39.68 -6.13 -23.54
N ARG A 293 -38.75 -5.93 -24.49
CA ARG A 293 -38.63 -4.67 -25.24
C ARG A 293 -39.79 -4.54 -26.22
#